data_d8b8d5b7565159de7841384f8fe8c2a1
#
_entry.id   d8b8d5b7565159de7841384f8fe8c2a1
#
_cell.length_a   1.000
_cell.length_b   1.000
_cell.length_c   1.000
_cell.angle_alpha   90.00
_cell.angle_beta   90.00
_cell.angle_gamma   90.00
#
_symmetry.space_group_name_H-M   'P 1'
#
loop_
_entity.id
_entity.type
_entity.pdbx_description
1 polymer ?
#
loop_
_entity_poly.entity_id
_entity_poly.type
_entity_poly.pdbx_seq_one_letter_code
_entity_poly.pdbx_strand_id
1 'polypeptide(L)'
;MDRRSFLKWQLQGLFYFSVGSVLLPSGLFLPGRAVAAPAFPDISVAQGAPAIATRAAVDAIGGMSRFVKPGQSVVIKPNMSFAQGVDSATTTHPDVVFELLTMCKEAGAGRLRVLDHSLQNPELSLERSGILAACNAVGDNICHHLMSPDFYRPASIPGAKEMQENSFMRDVLEADVIIAAPVAKSHSSTGVSLSLKGQMGVVLDRRSMHSRYNLNTSIVDMNLKVKPHLAVIDATRVLTTGGPGGPGKVITPNQVIASADPVAADAMAVASFEWYGRSMQPHQVPHIRQAHERGLGRMDIENLTVKRLNV
;
A
#
# COMPACT_ATOMS: atom_id res chain seq x y z
N MET A 1 -13.51 -46.50 -15.93
CA MET A 1 -13.95 -45.37 -16.76
C MET A 1 -12.97 -45.26 -17.95
N ASP A 2 -13.48 -45.45 -19.16
CA ASP A 2 -12.72 -45.49 -20.41
C ASP A 2 -12.33 -44.06 -20.83
N ARG A 3 -11.14 -43.91 -21.44
CA ARG A 3 -10.60 -42.64 -21.94
C ARG A 3 -11.57 -41.88 -22.87
N ARG A 4 -12.46 -42.54 -23.55
CA ARG A 4 -13.50 -41.94 -24.41
C ARG A 4 -14.62 -41.25 -23.60
N SER A 5 -14.93 -41.73 -22.43
CA SER A 5 -15.93 -41.13 -21.52
C SER A 5 -15.40 -39.87 -20.86
N PHE A 6 -14.09 -39.80 -20.58
CA PHE A 6 -13.43 -38.62 -19.99
C PHE A 6 -13.38 -37.44 -20.98
N LEU A 7 -13.11 -37.70 -22.26
CA LEU A 7 -13.10 -36.69 -23.31
C LEU A 7 -14.49 -36.12 -23.64
N LYS A 8 -15.57 -36.89 -23.46
CA LYS A 8 -16.94 -36.40 -23.62
C LYS A 8 -17.35 -35.46 -22.48
N TRP A 9 -16.85 -35.69 -21.28
CA TRP A 9 -17.13 -34.81 -20.14
C TRP A 9 -16.39 -33.44 -20.24
N GLN A 10 -15.20 -33.42 -20.82
CA GLN A 10 -14.49 -32.15 -21.04
C GLN A 10 -15.12 -31.27 -22.14
N LEU A 11 -15.80 -31.89 -23.13
CA LEU A 11 -16.50 -31.14 -24.18
C LEU A 11 -17.87 -30.61 -23.74
N GLN A 12 -18.46 -31.10 -22.67
CA GLN A 12 -19.72 -30.58 -22.11
C GLN A 12 -19.50 -29.46 -21.05
N GLY A 13 -18.29 -29.29 -20.50
CA GLY A 13 -17.95 -28.27 -19.52
C GLY A 13 -17.61 -26.89 -20.11
N LEU A 14 -17.57 -26.74 -21.42
CA LEU A 14 -17.12 -25.52 -22.12
C LEU A 14 -18.26 -24.62 -22.66
N PHE A 15 -19.50 -24.87 -22.23
CA PHE A 15 -20.65 -24.08 -22.66
C PHE A 15 -21.48 -23.56 -21.46
N TYR A 16 -20.92 -22.68 -20.65
CA TYR A 16 -21.69 -21.74 -19.83
C TYR A 16 -20.93 -20.43 -19.64
N PHE A 17 -20.62 -19.77 -20.76
CA PHE A 17 -20.58 -18.32 -20.83
C PHE A 17 -21.76 -17.90 -21.71
N SER A 18 -22.90 -17.67 -21.10
CA SER A 18 -24.06 -17.13 -21.80
C SER A 18 -23.80 -15.65 -22.14
N VAL A 19 -23.24 -15.41 -23.32
CA VAL A 19 -23.43 -14.16 -24.02
C VAL A 19 -24.90 -14.12 -24.41
N GLY A 20 -25.69 -13.30 -23.75
CA GLY A 20 -27.10 -13.09 -24.11
C GLY A 20 -27.19 -12.51 -25.52
N SER A 21 -27.39 -13.38 -26.51
CA SER A 21 -27.69 -13.01 -27.89
C SER A 21 -29.21 -13.01 -28.08
N VAL A 22 -29.78 -11.86 -28.40
CA VAL A 22 -31.17 -11.75 -28.83
C VAL A 22 -31.25 -11.99 -30.34
N LEU A 23 -31.93 -13.07 -30.76
CA LEU A 23 -32.21 -13.35 -32.14
C LEU A 23 -33.34 -12.44 -32.62
N LEU A 24 -33.02 -11.54 -33.57
CA LEU A 24 -34.02 -10.79 -34.30
C LEU A 24 -34.44 -11.57 -35.60
N PRO A 25 -35.67 -11.44 -36.09
CA PRO A 25 -36.18 -12.23 -37.23
C PRO A 25 -35.44 -12.07 -38.55
N SER A 26 -34.46 -11.17 -38.63
CA SER A 26 -33.66 -10.88 -39.83
C SER A 26 -32.23 -11.49 -39.79
N GLY A 27 -31.91 -12.36 -38.84
CA GLY A 27 -30.60 -13.04 -38.78
C GLY A 27 -29.40 -12.14 -38.43
N LEU A 28 -29.62 -10.91 -37.97
CA LEU A 28 -28.52 -10.04 -37.53
C LEU A 28 -28.18 -10.35 -36.08
N PHE A 29 -26.94 -10.87 -35.83
CA PHE A 29 -26.34 -10.95 -34.50
C PHE A 29 -25.86 -9.55 -34.10
N LEU A 30 -26.54 -8.93 -33.18
CA LEU A 30 -25.97 -7.78 -32.49
C LEU A 30 -25.05 -8.27 -31.38
N PRO A 31 -23.75 -7.89 -31.35
CA PRO A 31 -22.88 -8.24 -30.25
C PRO A 31 -23.48 -7.64 -28.97
N GLY A 32 -23.70 -8.50 -27.96
CA GLY A 32 -24.16 -8.05 -26.66
C GLY A 32 -23.22 -6.97 -26.15
N ARG A 33 -23.80 -5.84 -25.74
CA ARG A 33 -23.03 -4.76 -25.13
C ARG A 33 -22.36 -5.32 -23.88
N ALA A 34 -21.05 -5.46 -23.90
CA ALA A 34 -20.30 -5.83 -22.71
C ALA A 34 -20.63 -4.79 -21.65
N VAL A 35 -21.29 -5.22 -20.58
CA VAL A 35 -21.49 -4.36 -19.40
C VAL A 35 -20.08 -4.14 -18.84
N ALA A 36 -19.57 -2.92 -18.98
CA ALA A 36 -18.29 -2.56 -18.39
C ALA A 36 -18.38 -2.87 -16.87
N ALA A 37 -17.42 -3.62 -16.35
CA ALA A 37 -17.32 -3.81 -14.92
C ALA A 37 -17.35 -2.43 -14.24
N PRO A 38 -18.02 -2.28 -13.08
CA PRO A 38 -18.11 -1.02 -12.39
C PRO A 38 -16.70 -0.46 -12.19
N ALA A 39 -16.45 0.71 -12.74
CA ALA A 39 -15.16 1.38 -12.57
C ALA A 39 -15.08 1.86 -11.11
N PHE A 40 -14.17 1.29 -10.34
CA PHE A 40 -13.87 1.78 -9.00
C PHE A 40 -13.15 3.12 -9.10
N PRO A 41 -13.32 4.04 -8.13
CA PRO A 41 -12.54 5.26 -8.08
C PRO A 41 -11.04 4.95 -7.96
N ASP A 42 -10.21 5.85 -8.48
CA ASP A 42 -8.76 5.71 -8.42
C ASP A 42 -8.26 5.92 -6.99
N ILE A 43 -8.89 6.83 -6.25
CA ILE A 43 -8.56 7.20 -4.89
C ILE A 43 -9.84 7.26 -4.05
N SER A 44 -9.76 6.80 -2.82
CA SER A 44 -10.76 7.07 -1.79
C SER A 44 -10.14 7.84 -0.62
N VAL A 45 -10.94 8.73 -0.03
CA VAL A 45 -10.62 9.46 1.20
C VAL A 45 -11.78 9.28 2.15
N ALA A 46 -11.61 8.53 3.22
CA ALA A 46 -12.62 8.32 4.25
C ALA A 46 -12.24 9.08 5.52
N GLN A 47 -13.21 9.78 6.12
CA GLN A 47 -13.05 10.52 7.38
C GLN A 47 -13.88 9.85 8.47
N GLY A 48 -13.25 9.53 9.61
CA GLY A 48 -13.89 8.88 10.75
C GLY A 48 -12.89 8.25 11.70
N ALA A 49 -13.39 7.39 12.60
CA ALA A 49 -12.54 6.61 13.49
C ALA A 49 -11.57 5.72 12.68
N PRO A 50 -10.32 5.50 13.13
CA PRO A 50 -9.26 4.90 12.32
C PRO A 50 -9.63 3.57 11.65
N ALA A 51 -10.18 2.60 12.38
CA ALA A 51 -10.59 1.31 11.82
C ALA A 51 -11.75 1.46 10.81
N ILE A 52 -12.78 2.24 11.18
CA ILE A 52 -13.96 2.45 10.32
C ILE A 52 -13.58 3.18 9.03
N ALA A 53 -12.77 4.23 9.12
CA ALA A 53 -12.28 4.96 7.97
C ALA A 53 -11.38 4.10 7.07
N THR A 54 -10.57 3.20 7.66
CA THR A 54 -9.74 2.25 6.91
C THR A 54 -10.59 1.31 6.08
N ARG A 55 -11.58 0.66 6.70
CA ARG A 55 -12.53 -0.23 6.00
C ARG A 55 -13.24 0.51 4.88
N ALA A 56 -13.84 1.65 5.19
CA ALA A 56 -14.60 2.45 4.22
C ALA A 56 -13.74 2.91 3.03
N ALA A 57 -12.48 3.32 3.28
CA ALA A 57 -11.56 3.71 2.23
C ALA A 57 -11.22 2.55 1.29
N VAL A 58 -10.90 1.38 1.84
CA VAL A 58 -10.57 0.19 1.04
C VAL A 58 -11.81 -0.34 0.30
N ASP A 59 -12.97 -0.41 0.95
CA ASP A 59 -14.23 -0.86 0.33
C ASP A 59 -14.64 0.04 -0.84
N ALA A 60 -14.43 1.33 -0.72
CA ALA A 60 -14.76 2.30 -1.76
C ALA A 60 -13.99 2.08 -3.07
N ILE A 61 -12.80 1.51 -3.02
CA ILE A 61 -11.98 1.17 -4.19
C ILE A 61 -12.09 -0.30 -4.61
N GLY A 62 -13.12 -1.02 -4.14
CA GLY A 62 -13.46 -2.39 -4.54
C GLY A 62 -13.24 -3.45 -3.49
N GLY A 63 -12.90 -3.06 -2.26
CA GLY A 63 -12.71 -3.97 -1.11
C GLY A 63 -11.40 -4.77 -1.15
N MET A 64 -11.05 -5.38 -0.02
CA MET A 64 -9.79 -6.13 0.11
C MET A 64 -9.73 -7.34 -0.82
N SER A 65 -10.84 -7.98 -1.13
CA SER A 65 -10.92 -9.11 -2.06
C SER A 65 -10.54 -8.78 -3.52
N ARG A 66 -10.49 -7.49 -3.86
CA ARG A 66 -9.91 -7.02 -5.13
C ARG A 66 -8.41 -7.30 -5.17
N PHE A 67 -7.71 -7.15 -4.05
CA PHE A 67 -6.25 -7.21 -3.93
C PHE A 67 -5.75 -8.56 -3.42
N VAL A 68 -6.45 -9.16 -2.48
CA VAL A 68 -6.08 -10.40 -1.79
C VAL A 68 -7.02 -11.52 -2.20
N LYS A 69 -6.45 -12.65 -2.62
CA LYS A 69 -7.20 -13.87 -2.94
C LYS A 69 -6.97 -14.95 -1.88
N PRO A 70 -7.91 -15.91 -1.73
CA PRO A 70 -7.76 -17.01 -0.79
C PRO A 70 -6.43 -17.74 -0.94
N GLY A 71 -5.76 -17.99 0.17
CA GLY A 71 -4.48 -18.68 0.25
C GLY A 71 -3.23 -17.82 0.01
N GLN A 72 -3.38 -16.57 -0.48
CA GLN A 72 -2.23 -15.70 -0.76
C GLN A 72 -1.50 -15.24 0.51
N SER A 73 -0.20 -15.00 0.34
CA SER A 73 0.68 -14.38 1.33
C SER A 73 0.64 -12.86 1.20
N VAL A 74 0.39 -12.18 2.32
CA VAL A 74 0.27 -10.72 2.38
C VAL A 74 1.30 -10.13 3.33
N VAL A 75 2.04 -9.13 2.87
CA VAL A 75 2.91 -8.29 3.70
C VAL A 75 2.31 -6.90 3.82
N ILE A 76 2.04 -6.46 5.03
CA ILE A 76 1.66 -5.08 5.36
C ILE A 76 2.91 -4.35 5.87
N LYS A 77 3.24 -3.21 5.27
CA LYS A 77 4.36 -2.36 5.64
C LYS A 77 3.87 -1.06 6.29
N PRO A 78 3.71 -1.00 7.62
CA PRO A 78 3.40 0.23 8.33
C PRO A 78 4.65 1.08 8.60
N ASN A 79 4.49 2.22 9.26
CA ASN A 79 5.59 2.87 9.98
C ASN A 79 5.56 2.42 11.44
N MET A 80 6.59 1.71 11.89
CA MET A 80 6.75 1.28 13.29
C MET A 80 8.21 1.32 13.76
N SER A 81 9.03 2.20 13.14
CA SER A 81 10.47 2.26 13.39
C SER A 81 10.88 3.17 14.54
N PHE A 82 9.96 3.92 15.13
CA PHE A 82 10.21 4.86 16.23
C PHE A 82 9.54 4.38 17.51
N ALA A 83 10.28 4.43 18.63
CA ALA A 83 9.78 4.06 19.95
C ALA A 83 8.94 5.18 20.58
N GLN A 84 7.85 5.55 19.91
CA GLN A 84 6.96 6.65 20.32
C GLN A 84 5.50 6.20 20.29
N GLY A 85 4.68 6.84 21.13
CA GLY A 85 3.25 6.60 21.21
C GLY A 85 2.50 7.11 19.97
N VAL A 86 1.26 6.68 19.87
CA VAL A 86 0.34 6.95 18.76
C VAL A 86 0.20 8.44 18.45
N ASP A 87 0.12 9.29 19.49
CA ASP A 87 -0.12 10.73 19.35
C ASP A 87 1.03 11.50 18.67
N SER A 88 2.22 10.88 18.60
CA SER A 88 3.37 11.47 17.92
C SER A 88 3.22 11.57 16.40
N ALA A 89 2.29 10.81 15.82
CA ALA A 89 2.10 10.65 14.38
C ALA A 89 3.40 10.25 13.64
N THR A 90 4.32 9.55 14.32
CA THR A 90 5.55 9.00 13.73
C THR A 90 5.38 7.55 13.30
N THR A 91 4.37 6.87 13.89
CA THR A 91 3.99 5.48 13.62
C THR A 91 2.56 5.41 13.08
N THR A 92 2.26 4.40 12.30
CA THR A 92 0.89 4.11 11.83
C THR A 92 0.00 3.81 13.03
N HIS A 93 -1.26 4.25 12.96
CA HIS A 93 -2.25 3.97 14.02
C HIS A 93 -2.46 2.47 14.12
N PRO A 94 -2.42 1.88 15.34
CA PRO A 94 -2.63 0.44 15.53
C PRO A 94 -3.98 -0.04 14.98
N ASP A 95 -5.05 0.75 15.11
CA ASP A 95 -6.37 0.38 14.59
C ASP A 95 -6.43 0.34 13.06
N VAL A 96 -5.61 1.14 12.35
CA VAL A 96 -5.46 1.03 10.89
C VAL A 96 -4.82 -0.31 10.53
N VAL A 97 -3.77 -0.72 11.25
CA VAL A 97 -3.10 -2.00 11.03
C VAL A 97 -4.01 -3.17 11.38
N PHE A 98 -4.71 -3.09 12.52
CA PHE A 98 -5.70 -4.09 12.95
C PHE A 98 -6.76 -4.33 11.89
N GLU A 99 -7.34 -3.24 11.37
CA GLU A 99 -8.41 -3.31 10.38
C GLU A 99 -7.92 -3.90 9.05
N LEU A 100 -6.74 -3.49 8.57
CA LEU A 100 -6.14 -4.08 7.37
C LEU A 100 -5.89 -5.58 7.52
N LEU A 101 -5.41 -6.03 8.67
CA LEU A 101 -5.21 -7.45 8.96
C LEU A 101 -6.54 -8.21 8.97
N THR A 102 -7.56 -7.63 9.60
CA THR A 102 -8.92 -8.20 9.65
C THR A 102 -9.49 -8.36 8.24
N MET A 103 -9.42 -7.30 7.42
CA MET A 103 -9.89 -7.32 6.03
C MET A 103 -9.11 -8.34 5.17
N CYS A 104 -7.80 -8.48 5.36
CA CYS A 104 -7.01 -9.50 4.67
C CYS A 104 -7.44 -10.92 5.06
N LYS A 105 -7.73 -11.13 6.35
CA LYS A 105 -8.23 -12.42 6.87
C LYS A 105 -9.60 -12.75 6.30
N GLU A 106 -10.52 -11.80 6.28
CA GLU A 106 -11.84 -11.91 5.66
C GLU A 106 -11.77 -12.22 4.15
N ALA A 107 -10.77 -11.67 3.45
CA ALA A 107 -10.50 -11.99 2.05
C ALA A 107 -9.84 -13.36 1.84
N GLY A 108 -9.54 -14.10 2.91
CA GLY A 108 -8.98 -15.45 2.87
C GLY A 108 -7.47 -15.53 2.75
N ALA A 109 -6.72 -14.49 3.14
CA ALA A 109 -5.25 -14.54 3.15
C ALA A 109 -4.73 -15.77 3.89
N GLY A 110 -3.81 -16.52 3.27
CA GLY A 110 -3.22 -17.74 3.85
C GLY A 110 -2.07 -17.45 4.81
N ARG A 111 -1.35 -16.35 4.59
CA ARG A 111 -0.24 -15.90 5.45
C ARG A 111 -0.25 -14.38 5.57
N LEU A 112 -0.17 -13.88 6.80
CA LEU A 112 -0.09 -12.45 7.10
C LEU A 112 1.24 -12.13 7.77
N ARG A 113 1.86 -11.02 7.35
CA ARG A 113 3.06 -10.45 7.96
C ARG A 113 2.95 -8.93 8.05
N VAL A 114 3.34 -8.37 9.18
CA VAL A 114 3.53 -6.92 9.40
C VAL A 114 5.00 -6.71 9.68
N LEU A 115 5.71 -6.05 8.76
CA LEU A 115 7.17 -6.03 8.75
C LEU A 115 7.71 -4.61 8.69
N ASP A 116 8.79 -4.35 9.45
CA ASP A 116 9.63 -3.16 9.31
C ASP A 116 11.06 -3.48 9.75
N HIS A 117 11.99 -2.59 9.40
CA HIS A 117 13.33 -2.54 9.97
C HIS A 117 13.41 -1.30 10.86
N SER A 118 13.54 -1.48 12.16
CA SER A 118 13.53 -0.38 13.13
C SER A 118 14.69 0.59 12.94
N LEU A 119 14.45 1.85 13.28
CA LEU A 119 15.49 2.90 13.39
C LEU A 119 15.93 3.11 14.84
N GLN A 120 15.12 2.65 15.79
CA GLN A 120 15.38 2.74 17.23
C GLN A 120 15.33 1.33 17.83
N ASN A 121 15.34 1.22 19.17
CA ASN A 121 15.21 -0.09 19.82
C ASN A 121 13.96 -0.81 19.32
N PRO A 122 14.10 -2.03 18.74
CA PRO A 122 13.01 -2.74 18.10
C PRO A 122 11.89 -3.12 19.05
N GLU A 123 12.20 -3.61 20.25
CA GLU A 123 11.23 -4.03 21.25
C GLU A 123 10.37 -2.84 21.72
N LEU A 124 11.01 -1.73 22.07
CA LEU A 124 10.33 -0.49 22.47
C LEU A 124 9.50 0.11 21.33
N SER A 125 9.98 -0.01 20.09
CA SER A 125 9.23 0.49 18.92
C SER A 125 7.97 -0.32 18.68
N LEU A 126 8.02 -1.64 18.83
CA LEU A 126 6.85 -2.52 18.72
C LEU A 126 5.84 -2.25 19.84
N GLU A 127 6.32 -2.15 21.07
CA GLU A 127 5.46 -1.92 22.24
C GLU A 127 4.78 -0.55 22.17
N ARG A 128 5.56 0.53 22.04
CA ARG A 128 5.05 1.91 22.14
C ARG A 128 4.17 2.32 20.97
N SER A 129 4.40 1.76 19.78
CA SER A 129 3.54 2.01 18.62
C SER A 129 2.14 1.41 18.78
N GLY A 130 1.95 0.43 19.68
CA GLY A 130 0.71 -0.34 19.82
C GLY A 130 0.45 -1.35 18.70
N ILE A 131 1.30 -1.38 17.66
CA ILE A 131 1.10 -2.25 16.48
C ILE A 131 1.24 -3.72 16.85
N LEU A 132 2.17 -4.08 17.77
CA LEU A 132 2.30 -5.46 18.24
C LEU A 132 1.00 -5.96 18.86
N ALA A 133 0.38 -5.17 19.73
CA ALA A 133 -0.89 -5.53 20.36
C ALA A 133 -2.01 -5.69 19.33
N ALA A 134 -2.09 -4.79 18.35
CA ALA A 134 -3.05 -4.87 17.25
C ALA A 134 -2.86 -6.16 16.42
N CYS A 135 -1.62 -6.53 16.12
CA CYS A 135 -1.31 -7.76 15.39
C CYS A 135 -1.67 -9.02 16.19
N ASN A 136 -1.34 -9.05 17.49
CA ASN A 136 -1.63 -10.19 18.37
C ASN A 136 -3.14 -10.40 18.57
N ALA A 137 -3.94 -9.35 18.47
CA ALA A 137 -5.41 -9.46 18.49
C ALA A 137 -5.97 -10.19 17.26
N VAL A 138 -5.24 -10.24 16.15
CA VAL A 138 -5.66 -10.93 14.91
C VAL A 138 -5.07 -12.34 14.83
N GLY A 139 -3.83 -12.52 15.28
CA GLY A 139 -3.18 -13.83 15.29
C GLY A 139 -1.72 -13.74 15.76
N ASP A 140 -1.17 -14.90 16.10
CA ASP A 140 0.18 -15.01 16.60
C ASP A 140 1.24 -14.86 15.51
N ASN A 141 2.43 -14.38 15.89
CA ASN A 141 3.61 -14.37 15.04
C ASN A 141 3.43 -13.61 13.69
N ILE A 142 2.64 -12.53 13.70
CA ILE A 142 2.36 -11.71 12.51
C ILE A 142 3.36 -10.53 12.40
N CYS A 143 3.70 -9.89 13.52
CA CYS A 143 4.44 -8.63 13.57
C CYS A 143 5.91 -8.83 13.91
N HIS A 144 6.82 -8.30 13.06
CA HIS A 144 8.26 -8.45 13.28
C HIS A 144 9.05 -7.21 12.85
N HIS A 145 10.08 -6.88 13.62
CA HIS A 145 11.24 -6.12 13.15
C HIS A 145 12.33 -7.08 12.67
N LEU A 146 12.63 -7.05 11.39
CA LEU A 146 13.65 -7.90 10.80
C LEU A 146 14.98 -7.15 10.72
N MET A 147 15.82 -7.30 11.76
CA MET A 147 17.06 -6.54 11.91
C MET A 147 18.29 -7.30 11.36
N SER A 148 18.30 -8.64 11.46
CA SER A 148 19.42 -9.44 10.97
C SER A 148 19.48 -9.49 9.44
N PRO A 149 20.69 -9.38 8.82
CA PRO A 149 20.88 -9.62 7.39
C PRO A 149 20.33 -10.96 6.89
N ASP A 150 20.21 -11.97 7.75
CA ASP A 150 19.70 -13.31 7.41
C ASP A 150 18.25 -13.29 6.92
N PHE A 151 17.48 -12.25 7.24
CA PHE A 151 16.12 -12.08 6.75
C PHE A 151 16.05 -11.44 5.36
N TYR A 152 17.19 -11.07 4.78
CA TYR A 152 17.26 -10.34 3.52
C TYR A 152 17.90 -11.20 2.43
N ARG A 153 17.58 -10.87 1.19
CA ARG A 153 18.17 -11.46 0.00
C ARG A 153 18.54 -10.36 -1.00
N PRO A 154 19.74 -10.39 -1.59
CA PRO A 154 20.11 -9.47 -2.65
C PRO A 154 19.21 -9.66 -3.86
N ALA A 155 18.83 -8.55 -4.47
CA ALA A 155 18.04 -8.53 -5.69
C ALA A 155 18.45 -7.34 -6.55
N SER A 156 18.59 -7.59 -7.86
CA SER A 156 18.75 -6.55 -8.87
C SER A 156 17.45 -5.78 -9.08
N ILE A 157 17.55 -4.54 -9.51
CA ILE A 157 16.44 -3.64 -9.78
C ILE A 157 16.50 -3.26 -11.27
N PRO A 158 15.88 -4.02 -12.16
CA PRO A 158 15.86 -3.72 -13.59
C PRO A 158 15.24 -2.34 -13.84
N GLY A 159 15.90 -1.52 -14.66
CA GLY A 159 15.48 -0.18 -14.96
C GLY A 159 15.86 0.88 -13.90
N ALA A 160 16.62 0.52 -12.86
CA ALA A 160 17.13 1.47 -11.88
C ALA A 160 18.05 2.50 -12.53
N LYS A 161 18.00 3.73 -12.04
CA LYS A 161 18.87 4.83 -12.48
C LYS A 161 20.07 5.05 -11.55
N GLU A 162 19.87 4.84 -10.25
CA GLU A 162 20.90 5.04 -9.21
C GLU A 162 21.23 3.72 -8.50
N MET A 163 20.23 3.07 -7.90
CA MET A 163 20.40 1.90 -7.08
C MET A 163 20.08 0.63 -7.87
N GLN A 164 21.10 0.07 -8.54
CA GLN A 164 20.96 -1.10 -9.42
C GLN A 164 20.60 -2.40 -8.68
N GLU A 165 20.95 -2.48 -7.39
CA GLU A 165 20.70 -3.62 -6.51
C GLU A 165 20.60 -3.20 -5.05
N ASN A 166 19.94 -3.99 -4.24
CA ASN A 166 19.95 -3.92 -2.78
C ASN A 166 19.50 -5.27 -2.20
N SER A 167 19.65 -5.45 -0.89
CA SER A 167 19.07 -6.58 -0.18
C SER A 167 17.69 -6.22 0.36
N PHE A 168 16.69 -6.99 0.00
CA PHE A 168 15.30 -6.82 0.41
C PHE A 168 14.88 -7.94 1.35
N MET A 169 13.92 -7.67 2.23
CA MET A 169 13.31 -8.70 3.07
C MET A 169 12.78 -9.85 2.19
N ARG A 170 13.14 -11.09 2.53
CA ARG A 170 12.70 -12.28 1.80
C ARG A 170 11.19 -12.38 1.74
N ASP A 171 10.50 -12.17 2.87
CA ASP A 171 9.04 -12.19 2.94
C ASP A 171 8.39 -11.19 1.96
N VAL A 172 9.02 -10.03 1.74
CA VAL A 172 8.51 -9.00 0.79
C VAL A 172 8.73 -9.42 -0.65
N LEU A 173 9.88 -10.03 -0.97
CA LEU A 173 10.17 -10.52 -2.33
C LEU A 173 9.31 -11.71 -2.72
N GLU A 174 8.80 -12.47 -1.74
CA GLU A 174 8.03 -13.70 -1.91
C GLU A 174 6.52 -13.49 -1.68
N ALA A 175 6.12 -12.30 -1.22
CA ALA A 175 4.71 -11.98 -1.00
C ALA A 175 3.92 -11.92 -2.31
N ASP A 176 2.72 -12.50 -2.32
CA ASP A 176 1.76 -12.31 -3.41
C ASP A 176 1.20 -10.89 -3.41
N VAL A 177 1.03 -10.29 -2.22
CA VAL A 177 0.48 -8.95 -2.05
C VAL A 177 1.30 -8.13 -1.06
N ILE A 178 1.66 -6.91 -1.45
CA ILE A 178 2.30 -5.91 -0.59
C ILE A 178 1.31 -4.77 -0.38
N ILE A 179 1.02 -4.44 0.88
CA ILE A 179 0.19 -3.29 1.29
C ILE A 179 1.08 -2.27 1.99
N ALA A 180 1.18 -1.06 1.44
CA ALA A 180 1.80 0.06 2.13
C ALA A 180 0.77 0.68 3.07
N ALA A 181 1.11 0.80 4.35
CA ALA A 181 0.26 1.39 5.37
C ALA A 181 1.02 2.49 6.16
N PRO A 182 1.56 3.54 5.51
CA PRO A 182 2.33 4.57 6.19
C PRO A 182 1.42 5.55 6.93
N VAL A 183 1.95 6.17 8.00
CA VAL A 183 1.38 7.40 8.54
C VAL A 183 1.81 8.58 7.68
N ALA A 184 0.89 9.53 7.45
CA ALA A 184 1.20 10.77 6.76
C ALA A 184 2.10 11.67 7.63
N LYS A 185 3.36 11.87 7.18
CA LYS A 185 4.32 12.69 7.93
C LYS A 185 5.31 13.41 7.05
N SER A 186 5.75 14.57 7.52
CA SER A 186 6.86 15.33 6.94
C SER A 186 8.17 14.53 7.00
N HIS A 187 9.13 14.90 6.17
CA HIS A 187 10.46 14.31 6.18
C HIS A 187 11.50 15.33 5.72
N SER A 188 12.51 15.58 6.55
CA SER A 188 13.53 16.61 6.32
C SER A 188 14.24 16.51 4.96
N SER A 189 14.53 15.30 4.50
CA SER A 189 15.31 15.08 3.25
C SER A 189 14.44 14.92 2.00
N THR A 190 13.16 14.55 2.13
CA THR A 190 12.30 14.22 0.98
C THR A 190 11.00 15.03 0.93
N GLY A 191 10.84 15.99 1.85
CA GLY A 191 9.61 16.77 2.04
C GLY A 191 8.55 15.98 2.82
N VAL A 192 8.18 14.80 2.35
CA VAL A 192 7.19 13.93 2.97
C VAL A 192 7.68 12.49 3.05
N SER A 193 7.13 11.74 4.01
CA SER A 193 7.24 10.28 4.08
C SER A 193 5.85 9.69 3.97
N LEU A 194 5.59 8.97 2.89
CA LEU A 194 4.30 8.37 2.53
C LEU A 194 4.56 6.94 2.02
N SER A 195 3.74 6.44 1.07
CA SER A 195 3.82 5.05 0.62
C SER A 195 5.15 4.71 -0.05
N LEU A 196 5.57 5.48 -1.05
CA LEU A 196 6.79 5.20 -1.80
C LEU A 196 8.03 5.22 -0.90
N LYS A 197 8.19 6.28 -0.12
CA LYS A 197 9.33 6.45 0.82
C LYS A 197 9.23 5.44 1.97
N GLY A 198 8.02 5.10 2.41
CA GLY A 198 7.75 4.14 3.48
C GLY A 198 8.34 2.75 3.20
N GLN A 199 8.45 2.34 1.94
CA GLN A 199 9.06 1.06 1.56
C GLN A 199 10.55 0.94 1.92
N MET A 200 11.25 2.03 2.26
CA MET A 200 12.65 1.92 2.71
C MET A 200 12.84 1.02 3.93
N GLY A 201 11.79 0.80 4.73
CA GLY A 201 11.83 -0.13 5.86
C GLY A 201 11.93 -1.61 5.46
N VAL A 202 11.80 -1.98 4.18
CA VAL A 202 11.99 -3.37 3.72
C VAL A 202 13.35 -3.61 3.07
N VAL A 203 14.23 -2.60 3.08
CA VAL A 203 15.58 -2.64 2.50
C VAL A 203 16.63 -2.69 3.62
N LEU A 204 17.65 -3.52 3.45
CA LEU A 204 18.73 -3.65 4.42
C LEU A 204 19.66 -2.43 4.39
N ASP A 205 20.22 -2.10 3.25
CA ASP A 205 21.16 -0.97 3.11
C ASP A 205 20.45 0.34 2.76
N ARG A 206 19.74 0.87 3.77
CA ARG A 206 19.15 2.21 3.70
C ARG A 206 20.17 3.33 3.80
N ARG A 207 21.34 3.05 4.41
CA ARG A 207 22.39 4.04 4.60
C ARG A 207 22.93 4.52 3.25
N SER A 208 23.22 3.61 2.34
CA SER A 208 23.66 3.95 0.98
C SER A 208 22.64 4.78 0.22
N MET A 209 21.33 4.56 0.44
CA MET A 209 20.29 5.40 -0.16
C MET A 209 20.38 6.88 0.28
N HIS A 210 20.83 7.14 1.52
CA HIS A 210 20.98 8.50 2.05
C HIS A 210 22.35 9.12 1.79
N SER A 211 23.39 8.34 1.54
CA SER A 211 24.78 8.83 1.52
C SER A 211 25.48 8.67 0.16
N ARG A 212 25.11 7.66 -0.63
CA ARG A 212 25.80 7.32 -1.88
C ARG A 212 24.96 7.66 -3.12
N TYR A 213 23.64 7.50 -3.05
CA TYR A 213 22.73 7.69 -4.17
C TYR A 213 21.95 8.99 -4.03
N ASN A 214 21.36 9.46 -5.12
CA ASN A 214 20.29 10.43 -5.02
C ASN A 214 19.09 9.75 -4.31
N LEU A 215 18.75 10.23 -3.12
CA LEU A 215 17.72 9.62 -2.28
C LEU A 215 16.37 9.51 -3.00
N ASN A 216 15.93 10.57 -3.69
CA ASN A 216 14.65 10.56 -4.37
C ASN A 216 14.61 9.56 -5.51
N THR A 217 15.70 9.47 -6.28
CA THR A 217 15.80 8.51 -7.39
C THR A 217 15.90 7.08 -6.87
N SER A 218 16.66 6.82 -5.79
CA SER A 218 16.77 5.48 -5.20
C SER A 218 15.47 5.01 -4.54
N ILE A 219 14.62 5.92 -4.04
CA ILE A 219 13.25 5.58 -3.60
C ILE A 219 12.43 5.06 -4.78
N VAL A 220 12.52 5.71 -5.94
CA VAL A 220 11.79 5.25 -7.14
C VAL A 220 12.36 3.93 -7.64
N ASP A 221 13.69 3.78 -7.69
CA ASP A 221 14.34 2.52 -8.06
C ASP A 221 13.88 1.36 -7.17
N MET A 222 13.87 1.54 -5.85
CA MET A 222 13.35 0.55 -4.90
C MET A 222 11.92 0.13 -5.24
N ASN A 223 11.06 1.08 -5.55
CA ASN A 223 9.66 0.81 -5.87
C ASN A 223 9.46 0.15 -7.26
N LEU A 224 10.46 0.12 -8.14
CA LEU A 224 10.43 -0.76 -9.31
C LEU A 224 10.46 -2.25 -8.91
N LYS A 225 11.07 -2.57 -7.77
CA LYS A 225 11.21 -3.95 -7.28
C LYS A 225 10.09 -4.37 -6.34
N VAL A 226 9.69 -3.49 -5.41
CA VAL A 226 8.75 -3.81 -4.32
C VAL A 226 7.57 -2.83 -4.29
N LYS A 227 7.00 -2.53 -5.47
CA LYS A 227 5.82 -1.67 -5.59
C LYS A 227 4.63 -2.25 -4.81
N PRO A 228 4.00 -1.48 -3.90
CA PRO A 228 2.78 -1.93 -3.24
C PRO A 228 1.62 -2.13 -4.23
N HIS A 229 0.81 -3.15 -3.98
CA HIS A 229 -0.44 -3.43 -4.70
C HIS A 229 -1.60 -2.57 -4.20
N LEU A 230 -1.49 -2.13 -2.95
CA LEU A 230 -2.45 -1.26 -2.28
C LEU A 230 -1.68 -0.30 -1.37
N ALA A 231 -1.98 0.99 -1.46
CA ALA A 231 -1.53 2.02 -0.52
C ALA A 231 -2.72 2.47 0.33
N VAL A 232 -2.54 2.43 1.66
CA VAL A 232 -3.50 2.92 2.65
C VAL A 232 -2.76 3.86 3.59
N ILE A 233 -2.88 5.15 3.33
CA ILE A 233 -2.19 6.18 4.10
C ILE A 233 -3.02 6.53 5.31
N ASP A 234 -2.48 6.27 6.50
CA ASP A 234 -3.00 6.76 7.76
C ASP A 234 -2.77 8.28 7.87
N ALA A 235 -3.81 9.04 7.63
CA ALA A 235 -3.89 10.46 7.89
C ALA A 235 -4.91 10.77 9.02
N THR A 236 -5.11 9.83 9.94
CA THR A 236 -5.92 10.09 11.15
C THR A 236 -5.22 11.13 12.02
N ARG A 237 -3.88 11.10 12.02
CA ARG A 237 -2.98 12.11 12.55
C ARG A 237 -1.90 12.36 11.50
N VAL A 238 -1.50 13.60 11.33
CA VAL A 238 -0.48 14.00 10.35
C VAL A 238 0.61 14.80 11.05
N LEU A 239 1.86 14.34 10.99
CA LEU A 239 3.02 15.07 11.49
C LEU A 239 3.49 16.05 10.40
N THR A 240 3.05 17.29 10.47
CA THR A 240 3.27 18.29 9.42
C THR A 240 4.65 18.95 9.45
N THR A 241 5.35 18.88 10.58
CA THR A 241 6.73 19.37 10.76
C THR A 241 7.53 18.39 11.63
N GLY A 242 8.86 18.50 11.66
CA GLY A 242 9.72 17.71 12.56
C GLY A 242 9.85 16.22 12.20
N GLY A 243 9.27 15.78 11.08
CA GLY A 243 9.42 14.41 10.64
C GLY A 243 10.83 14.07 10.09
N PRO A 244 11.19 12.76 10.09
CA PRO A 244 10.27 11.63 10.26
C PRO A 244 10.04 11.15 11.70
N GLY A 245 10.88 11.56 12.69
CA GLY A 245 10.87 11.02 14.05
C GLY A 245 10.26 11.95 15.11
N GLY A 246 9.84 13.15 14.75
CA GLY A 246 9.35 14.16 15.71
C GLY A 246 10.48 14.73 16.62
N PRO A 247 10.14 15.55 17.59
CA PRO A 247 8.84 16.17 17.76
C PRO A 247 8.49 17.18 16.68
N GLY A 248 7.20 17.44 16.47
CA GLY A 248 6.72 18.41 15.50
C GLY A 248 5.23 18.74 15.67
N LYS A 249 4.70 19.54 14.74
CA LYS A 249 3.28 19.87 14.73
C LYS A 249 2.47 18.69 14.19
N VAL A 250 1.55 18.20 15.00
CA VAL A 250 0.58 17.16 14.64
C VAL A 250 -0.79 17.81 14.46
N ILE A 251 -1.49 17.43 13.39
CA ILE A 251 -2.91 17.71 13.16
C ILE A 251 -3.70 16.40 13.11
N THR A 252 -5.00 16.45 13.39
CA THR A 252 -5.87 15.27 13.49
C THR A 252 -7.06 15.36 12.52
N PRO A 253 -6.83 15.24 11.19
CA PRO A 253 -7.92 15.31 10.22
C PRO A 253 -8.83 14.08 10.25
N ASN A 254 -8.45 13.00 10.96
CA ASN A 254 -9.17 11.73 11.05
C ASN A 254 -9.48 11.11 9.68
N GLN A 255 -8.51 11.15 8.76
CA GLN A 255 -8.68 10.65 7.40
C GLN A 255 -7.84 9.41 7.13
N VAL A 256 -8.33 8.56 6.22
CA VAL A 256 -7.56 7.46 5.60
C VAL A 256 -7.68 7.61 4.09
N ILE A 257 -6.55 7.54 3.39
CA ILE A 257 -6.48 7.65 1.92
C ILE A 257 -6.08 6.29 1.37
N ALA A 258 -6.90 5.71 0.48
CA ALA A 258 -6.58 4.43 -0.16
C ALA A 258 -6.58 4.53 -1.69
N SER A 259 -5.62 3.83 -2.32
CA SER A 259 -5.51 3.70 -3.77
C SER A 259 -4.76 2.42 -4.16
N ALA A 260 -5.13 1.82 -5.29
CA ALA A 260 -4.34 0.78 -5.96
C ALA A 260 -3.03 1.34 -6.58
N ASP A 261 -2.94 2.65 -6.71
CA ASP A 261 -1.78 3.37 -7.20
C ASP A 261 -1.09 4.12 -6.05
N PRO A 262 0.09 3.65 -5.57
CA PRO A 262 0.79 4.30 -4.46
C PRO A 262 1.27 5.73 -4.80
N VAL A 263 1.50 6.05 -6.08
CA VAL A 263 1.87 7.41 -6.51
C VAL A 263 0.66 8.35 -6.39
N ALA A 264 -0.53 7.88 -6.77
CA ALA A 264 -1.77 8.64 -6.65
C ALA A 264 -2.16 8.85 -5.18
N ALA A 265 -1.98 7.83 -4.32
CA ALA A 265 -2.20 7.97 -2.88
C ALA A 265 -1.27 9.02 -2.26
N ASP A 266 0.03 8.94 -2.60
CA ASP A 266 1.03 9.89 -2.10
C ASP A 266 0.75 11.31 -2.62
N ALA A 267 0.39 11.47 -3.89
CA ALA A 267 0.01 12.75 -4.48
C ALA A 267 -1.21 13.37 -3.79
N MET A 268 -2.25 12.56 -3.53
CA MET A 268 -3.44 12.99 -2.79
C MET A 268 -3.08 13.45 -1.38
N ALA A 269 -2.24 12.71 -0.66
CA ALA A 269 -1.82 13.11 0.69
C ALA A 269 -1.01 14.42 0.68
N VAL A 270 -0.12 14.60 -0.30
CA VAL A 270 0.64 15.87 -0.45
C VAL A 270 -0.30 17.04 -0.64
N ALA A 271 -1.28 16.93 -1.52
CA ALA A 271 -2.22 18.02 -1.84
C ALA A 271 -3.26 18.27 -0.73
N SER A 272 -3.51 17.28 0.14
CA SER A 272 -4.56 17.37 1.17
C SER A 272 -4.13 18.14 2.44
N PHE A 273 -2.82 18.29 2.68
CA PHE A 273 -2.32 18.87 3.93
C PHE A 273 -1.25 19.94 3.69
N GLU A 274 -1.11 20.83 4.68
CA GLU A 274 0.03 21.74 4.72
C GLU A 274 1.26 21.03 5.30
N TRP A 275 2.41 21.21 4.66
CA TRP A 275 3.69 20.67 5.09
C TRP A 275 4.66 21.81 5.36
N TYR A 276 5.25 21.83 6.56
CA TYR A 276 6.12 22.93 7.01
C TYR A 276 5.45 24.30 6.93
N GLY A 277 4.12 24.35 7.19
CA GLY A 277 3.33 25.58 7.18
C GLY A 277 2.99 26.14 5.78
N ARG A 278 3.11 25.32 4.73
CA ARG A 278 2.77 25.70 3.36
C ARG A 278 2.09 24.56 2.62
N SER A 279 1.22 24.91 1.69
CA SER A 279 0.67 23.96 0.73
C SER A 279 1.76 23.51 -0.27
N MET A 280 1.76 22.23 -0.59
CA MET A 280 2.67 21.64 -1.57
C MET A 280 1.88 20.96 -2.68
N GLN A 281 2.39 21.05 -3.90
CA GLN A 281 1.87 20.31 -5.04
C GLN A 281 2.65 19.00 -5.22
N PRO A 282 2.02 17.91 -5.71
CA PRO A 282 2.67 16.61 -5.89
C PRO A 282 3.98 16.67 -6.69
N HIS A 283 4.02 17.48 -7.75
CA HIS A 283 5.21 17.65 -8.60
C HIS A 283 6.41 18.29 -7.88
N GLN A 284 6.18 18.98 -6.77
CA GLN A 284 7.24 19.59 -5.94
C GLN A 284 7.94 18.55 -5.04
N VAL A 285 7.40 17.34 -4.95
CA VAL A 285 8.01 16.21 -4.23
C VAL A 285 8.77 15.34 -5.24
N PRO A 286 10.13 15.39 -5.28
CA PRO A 286 10.90 14.84 -6.40
C PRO A 286 10.70 13.34 -6.64
N HIS A 287 10.56 12.51 -5.59
CA HIS A 287 10.35 11.07 -5.78
C HIS A 287 8.94 10.74 -6.30
N ILE A 288 7.91 11.53 -5.96
CA ILE A 288 6.55 11.36 -6.50
C ILE A 288 6.53 11.73 -7.98
N ARG A 289 7.14 12.87 -8.34
CA ARG A 289 7.27 13.30 -9.73
C ARG A 289 8.04 12.28 -10.58
N GLN A 290 9.20 11.84 -10.13
CA GLN A 290 10.00 10.83 -10.83
C GLN A 290 9.27 9.49 -10.97
N ALA A 291 8.51 9.07 -9.96
CA ALA A 291 7.70 7.85 -10.02
C ALA A 291 6.61 7.95 -11.11
N HIS A 292 5.96 9.11 -11.22
CA HIS A 292 5.01 9.39 -12.29
C HIS A 292 5.68 9.39 -13.66
N GLU A 293 6.76 10.15 -13.84
CA GLU A 293 7.54 10.26 -15.08
C GLU A 293 8.07 8.88 -15.57
N ARG A 294 8.29 7.95 -14.64
CA ARG A 294 8.77 6.59 -14.92
C ARG A 294 7.64 5.55 -15.03
N GLY A 295 6.38 5.98 -15.03
CA GLY A 295 5.23 5.11 -15.23
C GLY A 295 4.89 4.18 -14.05
N LEU A 296 5.37 4.47 -12.82
CA LEU A 296 5.00 3.68 -11.64
C LEU A 296 3.57 3.97 -11.19
N GLY A 297 3.04 5.14 -11.54
CA GLY A 297 1.68 5.55 -11.19
C GLY A 297 1.40 6.99 -11.59
N ARG A 298 0.28 7.53 -11.15
CA ARG A 298 -0.23 8.85 -11.56
C ARG A 298 -0.19 9.86 -10.42
N MET A 299 0.41 11.02 -10.64
CA MET A 299 0.38 12.14 -9.69
C MET A 299 -0.60 13.26 -10.07
N ASP A 300 -1.17 13.22 -11.26
CA ASP A 300 -2.11 14.19 -11.83
C ASP A 300 -3.53 13.96 -11.27
N ILE A 301 -3.68 14.21 -9.97
CA ILE A 301 -4.89 13.90 -9.18
C ILE A 301 -6.15 14.61 -9.69
N GLU A 302 -5.99 15.73 -10.39
CA GLU A 302 -7.08 16.47 -11.05
C GLU A 302 -7.76 15.67 -12.18
N ASN A 303 -7.07 14.67 -12.73
CA ASN A 303 -7.56 13.76 -13.77
C ASN A 303 -7.92 12.38 -13.24
N LEU A 304 -7.97 12.20 -11.91
CA LEU A 304 -8.33 10.96 -11.23
C LEU A 304 -9.71 11.04 -10.59
N THR A 305 -10.40 9.90 -10.56
CA THR A 305 -11.66 9.79 -9.83
C THR A 305 -11.41 9.65 -8.33
N VAL A 306 -11.96 10.57 -7.54
CA VAL A 306 -11.79 10.59 -6.07
C VAL A 306 -13.13 10.43 -5.38
N LYS A 307 -13.28 9.40 -4.56
CA LYS A 307 -14.45 9.23 -3.69
C LYS A 307 -14.14 9.69 -2.28
N ARG A 308 -14.96 10.61 -1.74
CA ARG A 308 -14.86 11.09 -0.36
C ARG A 308 -16.03 10.56 0.47
N LEU A 309 -15.75 10.12 1.69
CA LEU A 309 -16.70 9.48 2.61
C LEU A 309 -16.55 10.07 4.01
N ASN A 310 -17.68 10.27 4.69
CA ASN A 310 -17.72 10.53 6.14
C ASN A 310 -18.40 9.33 6.80
N VAL A 311 -17.75 8.70 7.80
CA VAL A 311 -18.17 7.44 8.42
C VAL A 311 -18.03 7.49 9.93
#